data_dc329c7b96a9bbbadfcf519462f78802
#
_entry.id   dc329c7b96a9bbbadfcf519462f78802
#
_cell.length_a   1.000
_cell.length_b   1.000
_cell.length_c   1.000
_cell.angle_alpha   90.00
_cell.angle_beta   90.00
_cell.angle_gamma   90.00
#
_symmetry.space_group_name_H-M   'P 1'
#
loop_
_entity.id
_entity.type
_entity.pdbx_description
1 polymer ?
#
loop_
_entity_poly.entity_id
_entity_poly.type
_entity_poly.pdbx_seq_one_letter_code
_entity_poly.pdbx_strand_id
1 'polypeptide(L)'
;MEKINTYRGNKNWMKVHEQEMNSPLFEDVENLKPVIQQGASDSAALDNVFELLNISGQPAPLAKLMLVPDAWSKKNKTLPKDHQQLFNFLNSTMEPWDGPAAIAGTDNEWVIAANDRNGLRPLRYAITKDKLLFAGSETGMIELNEKRILSKGRLGPGEIIGVRIEKGKVCLLYTSDAADDRL
;
A
#
# COMPACT_ATOMS: atom_id res chain seq x y z
N MET A 1 -5.91 -2.36 -21.17
CA MET A 1 -5.91 -3.71 -20.58
C MET A 1 -5.86 -3.53 -19.08
N GLU A 2 -6.92 -3.91 -18.38
CA GLU A 2 -6.99 -3.80 -16.92
C GLU A 2 -5.92 -4.69 -16.30
N LYS A 3 -5.16 -4.15 -15.33
CA LYS A 3 -4.09 -4.88 -14.62
C LYS A 3 -4.60 -5.42 -13.28
N ILE A 4 -5.58 -4.72 -12.68
CA ILE A 4 -6.22 -5.17 -11.43
C ILE A 4 -7.36 -6.12 -11.78
N ASN A 5 -7.15 -7.41 -11.48
CA ASN A 5 -8.07 -8.49 -11.88
C ASN A 5 -9.45 -8.37 -11.22
N THR A 6 -9.51 -7.80 -10.02
CA THR A 6 -10.75 -7.67 -9.22
C THR A 6 -11.48 -6.34 -9.45
N TYR A 7 -11.01 -5.51 -10.37
CA TYR A 7 -11.50 -4.13 -10.59
C TYR A 7 -13.02 -4.00 -10.65
N ARG A 8 -13.70 -4.84 -11.44
CA ARG A 8 -15.16 -4.78 -11.57
C ARG A 8 -15.90 -5.06 -10.27
N GLY A 9 -15.40 -6.05 -9.50
CA GLY A 9 -15.94 -6.38 -8.19
C GLY A 9 -15.72 -5.24 -7.21
N ASN A 10 -14.49 -4.74 -7.10
CA ASN A 10 -14.14 -3.64 -6.20
C ASN A 10 -14.95 -2.37 -6.50
N LYS A 11 -15.15 -2.03 -7.79
CA LYS A 11 -16.00 -0.91 -8.19
C LYS A 11 -17.47 -1.08 -7.74
N ASN A 12 -18.01 -2.29 -7.83
CA ASN A 12 -19.38 -2.55 -7.40
C ASN A 12 -19.50 -2.50 -5.87
N TRP A 13 -18.52 -3.05 -5.14
CA TRP A 13 -18.46 -2.98 -3.69
C TRP A 13 -18.31 -1.53 -3.20
N MET A 14 -17.49 -0.72 -3.87
CA MET A 14 -17.36 0.69 -3.50
C MET A 14 -18.69 1.44 -3.60
N LYS A 15 -19.52 1.14 -4.60
CA LYS A 15 -20.88 1.71 -4.70
C LYS A 15 -21.80 1.30 -3.54
N VAL A 16 -21.59 0.11 -2.97
CA VAL A 16 -22.34 -0.33 -1.78
C VAL A 16 -21.83 0.44 -0.56
N HIS A 17 -20.51 0.55 -0.39
CA HIS A 17 -19.91 1.34 0.68
C HIS A 17 -20.35 2.81 0.65
N GLU A 18 -20.45 3.41 -0.54
CA GLU A 18 -20.96 4.78 -0.74
C GLU A 18 -22.35 5.01 -0.14
N GLN A 19 -23.21 3.99 -0.12
CA GLN A 19 -24.57 4.12 0.43
C GLN A 19 -24.59 4.24 1.95
N GLU A 20 -23.58 3.66 2.61
CA GLU A 20 -23.46 3.64 4.06
C GLU A 20 -22.41 4.61 4.59
N MET A 21 -21.74 5.36 3.68
CA MET A 21 -20.70 6.32 4.07
C MET A 21 -21.27 7.38 4.99
N ASN A 22 -20.68 7.47 6.18
CA ASN A 22 -20.93 8.51 7.15
C ASN A 22 -19.64 8.77 7.95
N SER A 23 -19.27 10.03 8.09
CA SER A 23 -18.06 10.40 8.85
C SER A 23 -18.20 11.80 9.42
N PRO A 24 -17.87 12.00 10.70
CA PRO A 24 -17.82 13.33 11.29
C PRO A 24 -16.66 14.20 10.79
N LEU A 25 -15.75 13.65 9.99
CA LEU A 25 -14.60 14.37 9.42
C LEU A 25 -14.99 15.22 8.23
N PHE A 26 -16.16 14.99 7.62
CA PHE A 26 -16.63 15.70 6.44
C PHE A 26 -17.94 16.43 6.71
N GLU A 27 -18.03 17.68 6.29
CA GLU A 27 -19.26 18.45 6.42
C GLU A 27 -20.40 17.85 5.58
N ASP A 28 -20.07 17.36 4.39
CA ASP A 28 -21.00 16.71 3.49
C ASP A 28 -20.32 15.54 2.74
N VAL A 29 -20.69 14.33 3.11
CA VAL A 29 -20.18 13.09 2.52
C VAL A 29 -20.65 12.93 1.06
N GLU A 30 -21.75 13.55 0.65
CA GLU A 30 -22.25 13.46 -0.73
C GLU A 30 -21.28 14.08 -1.73
N ASN A 31 -20.49 15.06 -1.32
CA ASN A 31 -19.47 15.67 -2.15
C ASN A 31 -18.31 14.74 -2.52
N LEU A 32 -18.17 13.62 -1.81
CA LEU A 32 -17.16 12.60 -2.09
C LEU A 32 -17.63 11.55 -3.10
N LYS A 33 -18.91 11.58 -3.48
CA LYS A 33 -19.52 10.57 -4.36
C LYS A 33 -19.66 11.07 -5.81
N PRO A 34 -19.41 10.23 -6.80
CA PRO A 34 -18.92 8.87 -6.67
C PRO A 34 -17.43 8.86 -6.35
N VAL A 35 -16.99 7.98 -5.43
CA VAL A 35 -15.58 7.83 -5.06
C VAL A 35 -14.76 7.42 -6.28
N ILE A 36 -15.19 6.41 -6.98
CA ILE A 36 -14.56 5.98 -8.23
C ILE A 36 -15.18 6.74 -9.40
N GLN A 37 -14.41 7.61 -10.02
CA GLN A 37 -14.84 8.42 -11.15
C GLN A 37 -15.31 7.57 -12.32
N GLN A 38 -16.35 8.04 -13.02
CA GLN A 38 -16.88 7.36 -14.20
C GLN A 38 -15.81 7.32 -15.32
N GLY A 39 -15.56 6.15 -15.86
CA GLY A 39 -14.54 5.95 -16.90
C GLY A 39 -13.10 5.88 -16.38
N ALA A 40 -12.89 5.88 -15.06
CA ALA A 40 -11.58 5.70 -14.46
C ALA A 40 -10.95 4.37 -14.89
N SER A 41 -9.63 4.37 -15.11
CA SER A 41 -8.86 3.14 -15.24
C SER A 41 -8.82 2.38 -13.91
N ASP A 42 -8.40 1.12 -13.93
CA ASP A 42 -8.23 0.31 -12.74
C ASP A 42 -7.29 0.94 -11.71
N SER A 43 -6.17 1.50 -12.17
CA SER A 43 -5.20 2.19 -11.32
C SER A 43 -5.74 3.52 -10.78
N ALA A 44 -6.45 4.30 -11.59
CA ALA A 44 -7.09 5.53 -11.13
C ALA A 44 -8.20 5.24 -10.10
N ALA A 45 -8.95 4.16 -10.29
CA ALA A 45 -9.95 3.74 -9.32
C ALA A 45 -9.33 3.32 -7.97
N LEU A 46 -8.20 2.59 -8.00
CA LEU A 46 -7.45 2.26 -6.79
C LEU A 46 -6.95 3.53 -6.08
N ASP A 47 -6.44 4.49 -6.85
CA ASP A 47 -5.95 5.77 -6.34
C ASP A 47 -7.07 6.58 -5.65
N ASN A 48 -8.26 6.66 -6.27
CA ASN A 48 -9.41 7.34 -5.67
C ASN A 48 -9.80 6.73 -4.31
N VAL A 49 -9.81 5.39 -4.20
CA VAL A 49 -10.14 4.74 -2.92
C VAL A 49 -9.01 4.88 -1.91
N PHE A 50 -7.76 4.85 -2.36
CA PHE A 50 -6.60 5.12 -1.50
C PHE A 50 -6.66 6.54 -0.92
N GLU A 51 -6.96 7.54 -1.74
CA GLU A 51 -7.13 8.92 -1.31
C GLU A 51 -8.28 9.04 -0.30
N LEU A 52 -9.43 8.43 -0.56
CA LEU A 52 -10.56 8.42 0.37
C LEU A 52 -10.14 7.91 1.75
N LEU A 53 -9.41 6.81 1.81
CA LEU A 53 -8.92 6.25 3.07
C LEU A 53 -7.97 7.22 3.79
N ASN A 54 -7.05 7.85 3.05
CA ASN A 54 -6.11 8.82 3.64
C ASN A 54 -6.82 10.04 4.20
N ILE A 55 -7.74 10.66 3.47
CA ILE A 55 -8.51 11.83 3.97
C ILE A 55 -9.47 11.44 5.11
N SER A 56 -9.83 10.17 5.20
CA SER A 56 -10.59 9.61 6.33
C SER A 56 -9.72 9.28 7.55
N GLY A 57 -8.43 9.64 7.53
CA GLY A 57 -7.51 9.50 8.65
C GLY A 57 -6.72 8.18 8.70
N GLN A 58 -6.79 7.36 7.65
CA GLN A 58 -5.95 6.16 7.59
C GLN A 58 -4.57 6.54 7.02
N PRO A 59 -3.46 6.30 7.73
CA PRO A 59 -2.14 6.58 7.19
C PRO A 59 -1.84 5.71 5.96
N ALA A 60 -1.05 6.24 5.02
CA ALA A 60 -0.78 5.59 3.74
C ALA A 60 -0.33 4.10 3.83
N PRO A 61 0.52 3.68 4.78
CA PRO A 61 0.83 2.27 4.96
C PRO A 61 -0.39 1.42 5.29
N LEU A 62 -1.29 1.92 6.15
CA LEU A 62 -2.50 1.21 6.54
C LEU A 62 -3.52 1.18 5.41
N ALA A 63 -3.74 2.30 4.72
CA ALA A 63 -4.61 2.37 3.54
C ALA A 63 -4.17 1.36 2.46
N LYS A 64 -2.85 1.23 2.23
CA LYS A 64 -2.32 0.20 1.33
C LYS A 64 -2.63 -1.22 1.83
N LEU A 65 -2.45 -1.50 3.11
CA LEU A 65 -2.75 -2.83 3.67
C LEU A 65 -4.23 -3.18 3.61
N MET A 66 -5.12 -2.19 3.73
CA MET A 66 -6.56 -2.38 3.57
C MET A 66 -6.92 -2.75 2.12
N LEU A 67 -6.34 -2.04 1.15
CA LEU A 67 -6.65 -2.22 -0.27
C LEU A 67 -5.90 -3.41 -0.89
N VAL A 68 -4.62 -3.56 -0.56
CA VAL A 68 -3.74 -4.57 -1.15
C VAL A 68 -3.01 -5.32 -0.03
N PRO A 69 -3.73 -6.13 0.76
CA PRO A 69 -3.13 -6.95 1.80
C PRO A 69 -2.23 -8.02 1.21
N ASP A 70 -1.31 -8.55 1.99
CA ASP A 70 -0.58 -9.76 1.65
C ASP A 70 -1.57 -10.94 1.39
N ALA A 71 -1.17 -11.84 0.49
CA ALA A 71 -1.90 -13.08 0.23
C ALA A 71 -1.75 -14.08 1.39
N TRP A 72 -1.93 -13.58 2.62
CA TRP A 72 -1.80 -14.39 3.82
C TRP A 72 -2.89 -15.48 3.88
N SER A 73 -2.46 -16.72 4.10
CA SER A 73 -3.37 -17.81 4.37
C SER A 73 -3.19 -18.29 5.83
N LYS A 74 -4.28 -18.72 6.48
CA LYS A 74 -4.24 -19.32 7.84
C LYS A 74 -3.22 -20.46 7.99
N LYS A 75 -2.66 -20.95 6.89
CA LYS A 75 -1.61 -21.98 6.87
C LYS A 75 -0.21 -21.40 7.11
N ASN A 76 0.03 -20.13 6.90
CA ASN A 76 1.29 -19.47 7.23
C ASN A 76 1.36 -19.18 8.74
N LYS A 77 1.83 -20.17 9.49
CA LYS A 77 1.99 -20.11 10.96
C LYS A 77 3.10 -19.17 11.46
N THR A 78 3.81 -18.52 10.56
CA THR A 78 5.00 -17.69 10.85
C THR A 78 4.66 -16.24 11.25
N LEU A 79 3.46 -15.76 10.95
CA LEU A 79 3.06 -14.40 11.32
C LEU A 79 2.71 -14.28 12.80
N PRO A 80 3.16 -13.23 13.50
CA PRO A 80 2.72 -12.92 14.86
C PRO A 80 1.19 -12.83 14.94
N LYS A 81 0.61 -13.24 16.08
CA LYS A 81 -0.85 -13.26 16.27
C LYS A 81 -1.49 -11.90 16.06
N ASP A 82 -0.84 -10.83 16.50
CA ASP A 82 -1.33 -9.45 16.38
C ASP A 82 -1.43 -9.03 14.91
N HIS A 83 -0.45 -9.40 14.08
CA HIS A 83 -0.51 -9.18 12.64
C HIS A 83 -1.64 -9.97 11.98
N GLN A 84 -1.84 -11.23 12.39
CA GLN A 84 -2.97 -12.03 11.90
C GLN A 84 -4.32 -11.39 12.24
N GLN A 85 -4.47 -10.86 13.45
CA GLN A 85 -5.69 -10.17 13.87
C GLN A 85 -5.90 -8.89 13.07
N LEU A 86 -4.84 -8.09 12.85
CA LEU A 86 -4.89 -6.90 12.01
C LEU A 86 -5.35 -7.24 10.59
N PHE A 87 -4.74 -8.22 9.93
CA PHE A 87 -5.13 -8.62 8.57
C PHE A 87 -6.56 -9.15 8.49
N ASN A 88 -7.00 -9.92 9.50
CA ASN A 88 -8.40 -10.36 9.55
C ASN A 88 -9.36 -9.18 9.67
N PHE A 89 -9.04 -8.20 10.50
CA PHE A 89 -9.82 -6.97 10.63
C PHE A 89 -9.86 -6.18 9.33
N LEU A 90 -8.71 -5.90 8.71
CA LEU A 90 -8.63 -5.15 7.46
C LEU A 90 -9.41 -5.83 6.32
N ASN A 91 -9.30 -7.15 6.20
CA ASN A 91 -10.04 -7.93 5.21
C ASN A 91 -11.56 -7.97 5.47
N SER A 92 -12.01 -7.65 6.70
CA SER A 92 -13.44 -7.54 7.00
C SER A 92 -14.00 -6.14 6.77
N THR A 93 -13.14 -5.14 6.58
CA THR A 93 -13.54 -3.73 6.40
C THR A 93 -13.49 -3.28 4.94
N MET A 94 -12.65 -3.88 4.13
CA MET A 94 -12.47 -3.50 2.72
C MET A 94 -12.15 -4.73 1.87
N GLU A 95 -12.72 -4.79 0.68
CA GLU A 95 -12.45 -5.84 -0.29
C GLU A 95 -11.07 -5.68 -0.91
N PRO A 96 -10.25 -6.75 -0.91
CA PRO A 96 -8.90 -6.68 -1.47
C PRO A 96 -8.91 -6.37 -2.97
N TRP A 97 -7.99 -5.51 -3.38
CA TRP A 97 -7.68 -5.26 -4.78
C TRP A 97 -6.54 -6.19 -5.19
N ASP A 98 -6.76 -7.04 -6.19
CA ASP A 98 -5.80 -8.07 -6.62
C ASP A 98 -5.43 -7.90 -8.09
N GLY A 99 -4.15 -7.99 -8.37
CA GLY A 99 -3.56 -7.89 -9.69
C GLY A 99 -2.13 -7.38 -9.64
N PRO A 100 -1.34 -7.54 -10.72
CA PRO A 100 0.06 -7.15 -10.74
C PRO A 100 0.22 -5.63 -10.67
N ALA A 101 0.74 -5.15 -9.55
CA ALA A 101 0.98 -3.73 -9.30
C ALA A 101 2.26 -3.48 -8.50
N ALA A 102 2.98 -2.41 -8.85
CA ALA A 102 3.95 -1.75 -7.99
C ALA A 102 3.37 -0.39 -7.65
N ILE A 103 3.25 -0.10 -6.36
CA ILE A 103 2.50 1.04 -5.84
C ILE A 103 3.48 2.01 -5.21
N ALA A 104 3.34 3.29 -5.54
CA ALA A 104 3.95 4.39 -4.80
C ALA A 104 2.84 5.33 -4.33
N GLY A 105 2.90 5.78 -3.09
CA GLY A 105 1.86 6.64 -2.51
C GLY A 105 2.40 7.53 -1.40
N THR A 106 1.62 8.56 -1.05
CA THR A 106 1.93 9.48 0.03
C THR A 106 0.64 10.07 0.62
N ASP A 107 0.70 10.44 1.91
CA ASP A 107 -0.40 11.07 2.67
C ASP A 107 0.05 12.31 3.44
N ASN A 108 1.12 12.99 3.04
CA ASN A 108 1.80 14.09 3.73
C ASN A 108 2.66 13.69 4.96
N GLU A 109 2.38 12.56 5.62
CA GLU A 109 3.23 12.03 6.70
C GLU A 109 4.16 10.94 6.20
N TRP A 110 3.70 10.13 5.26
CA TRP A 110 4.39 8.97 4.73
C TRP A 110 4.61 9.07 3.24
N VAL A 111 5.75 8.59 2.79
CA VAL A 111 6.00 8.18 1.41
C VAL A 111 6.22 6.68 1.43
N ILE A 112 5.45 5.94 0.64
CA ILE A 112 5.53 4.48 0.59
C ILE A 112 5.82 3.98 -0.81
N ALA A 113 6.50 2.84 -0.87
CA ALA A 113 6.53 1.99 -2.05
C ALA A 113 6.15 0.56 -1.63
N ALA A 114 5.29 -0.08 -2.40
CA ALA A 114 4.71 -1.34 -2.00
C ALA A 114 4.47 -2.26 -3.18
N ASN A 115 4.55 -3.56 -2.92
CA ASN A 115 4.27 -4.57 -3.92
C ASN A 115 2.80 -5.01 -3.88
N ASP A 116 2.35 -5.60 -4.98
CA ASP A 116 1.04 -6.24 -5.06
C ASP A 116 0.96 -7.46 -4.13
N ARG A 117 -0.27 -7.94 -3.94
CA ARG A 117 -0.61 -9.01 -3.02
C ARG A 117 0.22 -10.29 -3.19
N ASN A 118 0.56 -10.62 -4.43
CA ASN A 118 1.26 -11.84 -4.80
C ASN A 118 2.72 -11.60 -5.21
N GLY A 119 3.19 -10.34 -5.21
CA GLY A 119 4.52 -9.96 -5.62
C GLY A 119 4.80 -10.22 -7.11
N LEU A 120 3.79 -10.07 -7.95
CA LEU A 120 3.87 -10.36 -9.39
C LEU A 120 4.74 -9.35 -10.13
N ARG A 121 4.77 -8.11 -9.65
CA ARG A 121 5.67 -7.09 -10.16
C ARG A 121 6.97 -7.04 -9.38
N PRO A 122 8.12 -6.87 -10.04
CA PRO A 122 9.35 -6.59 -9.33
C PRO A 122 9.29 -5.19 -8.71
N LEU A 123 9.68 -5.08 -7.44
CA LEU A 123 9.89 -3.80 -6.79
C LEU A 123 11.17 -3.89 -5.96
N ARG A 124 12.13 -3.05 -6.26
CA ARG A 124 13.44 -3.01 -5.63
C ARG A 124 13.62 -1.70 -4.88
N TYR A 125 14.47 -1.71 -3.88
CA TYR A 125 14.83 -0.48 -3.17
C TYR A 125 16.34 -0.39 -2.97
N ALA A 126 16.82 0.84 -2.79
CA ALA A 126 18.15 1.16 -2.33
C ALA A 126 18.08 2.32 -1.33
N ILE A 127 18.81 2.19 -0.23
CA ILE A 127 18.98 3.22 0.79
C ILE A 127 20.43 3.66 0.74
N THR A 128 20.67 4.96 0.65
CA THR A 128 22.02 5.51 0.59
C THR A 128 22.49 5.98 1.97
N LYS A 129 23.81 6.14 2.11
CA LYS A 129 24.45 6.65 3.34
C LYS A 129 23.99 8.06 3.72
N ASP A 130 23.58 8.85 2.74
CA ASP A 130 22.99 10.19 2.90
C ASP A 130 21.46 10.14 3.09
N LYS A 131 20.93 8.97 3.46
CA LYS A 131 19.51 8.74 3.85
C LYS A 131 18.49 8.99 2.75
N LEU A 132 18.85 8.80 1.49
CA LEU A 132 17.88 8.79 0.40
C LEU A 132 17.37 7.37 0.18
N LEU A 133 16.06 7.23 0.04
CA LEU A 133 15.39 6.00 -0.37
C LEU A 133 15.01 6.09 -1.84
N PHE A 134 15.43 5.11 -2.61
CA PHE A 134 15.01 4.91 -3.99
C PHE A 134 14.24 3.62 -4.09
N ALA A 135 13.08 3.65 -4.72
CA ALA A 135 12.29 2.46 -4.99
C ALA A 135 11.82 2.45 -6.45
N GLY A 136 11.86 1.27 -7.07
CA GLY A 136 11.45 1.13 -8.46
C GLY A 136 11.46 -0.31 -8.96
N SER A 137 10.83 -0.53 -10.11
CA SER A 137 10.68 -1.87 -10.68
C SER A 137 11.99 -2.48 -11.17
N GLU A 138 12.96 -1.66 -11.57
CA GLU A 138 14.19 -2.11 -12.20
C GLU A 138 15.44 -1.50 -11.55
N THR A 139 16.56 -2.22 -11.63
CA THR A 139 17.88 -1.68 -11.31
C THR A 139 18.35 -0.80 -12.46
N GLY A 140 19.02 0.31 -12.12
CA GLY A 140 19.56 1.22 -13.14
C GLY A 140 18.59 2.33 -13.60
N MET A 141 17.41 2.44 -13.02
CA MET A 141 16.52 3.60 -13.28
C MET A 141 17.13 4.92 -12.82
N ILE A 142 17.99 4.85 -11.82
CA ILE A 142 18.78 5.97 -11.32
C ILE A 142 20.22 5.50 -11.22
N GLU A 143 21.15 6.32 -11.70
CA GLU A 143 22.57 6.05 -11.56
C GLU A 143 23.00 6.27 -10.11
N LEU A 144 23.21 5.18 -9.39
CA LEU A 144 23.66 5.19 -8.00
C LEU A 144 25.10 4.68 -7.90
N ASN A 145 25.96 5.48 -7.31
CA ASN A 145 27.29 5.01 -6.96
C ASN A 145 27.19 3.94 -5.84
N GLU A 146 27.62 2.73 -6.12
CA GLU A 146 27.55 1.60 -5.18
C GLU A 146 28.23 1.89 -3.83
N LYS A 147 29.28 2.70 -3.81
CA LYS A 147 29.98 3.10 -2.55
C LYS A 147 29.08 3.94 -1.63
N ARG A 148 28.02 4.56 -2.15
CA ARG A 148 27.04 5.35 -1.40
C ARG A 148 25.87 4.51 -0.90
N ILE A 149 25.69 3.30 -1.39
CA ILE A 149 24.57 2.43 -0.99
C ILE A 149 24.86 1.89 0.41
N LEU A 150 23.92 2.10 1.32
CA LEU A 150 23.90 1.54 2.67
C LEU A 150 23.23 0.16 2.68
N SER A 151 22.07 0.08 2.04
CA SER A 151 21.27 -1.15 1.95
C SER A 151 20.54 -1.19 0.61
N LYS A 152 20.34 -2.37 0.07
CA LYS A 152 19.52 -2.61 -1.12
C LYS A 152 18.81 -3.94 -1.02
N GLY A 153 17.62 -4.02 -1.59
CA GLY A 153 16.82 -5.24 -1.55
C GLY A 153 15.70 -5.25 -2.58
N ARG A 154 14.84 -6.25 -2.42
CA ARG A 154 13.62 -6.43 -3.21
C ARG A 154 12.46 -6.63 -2.25
N LEU A 155 11.35 -5.98 -2.52
CA LEU A 155 10.11 -6.21 -1.80
C LEU A 155 9.45 -7.50 -2.30
N GLY A 156 9.02 -8.31 -1.35
CA GLY A 156 8.25 -9.52 -1.58
C GLY A 156 6.75 -9.24 -1.76
N PRO A 157 5.93 -10.30 -1.79
CA PRO A 157 4.48 -10.20 -1.87
C PRO A 157 3.89 -9.38 -0.73
N GLY A 158 3.09 -8.36 -1.06
CA GLY A 158 2.42 -7.51 -0.09
C GLY A 158 3.31 -6.57 0.74
N GLU A 159 4.63 -6.69 0.65
CA GLU A 159 5.57 -5.89 1.45
C GLU A 159 5.52 -4.41 1.10
N ILE A 160 5.83 -3.60 2.11
CA ILE A 160 5.86 -2.14 2.04
C ILE A 160 7.20 -1.64 2.58
N ILE A 161 7.79 -0.69 1.89
CA ILE A 161 8.82 0.17 2.45
C ILE A 161 8.28 1.59 2.52
N GLY A 162 8.46 2.27 3.65
CA GLY A 162 7.96 3.62 3.85
C GLY A 162 8.93 4.50 4.60
N VAL A 163 8.83 5.80 4.36
CA VAL A 163 9.56 6.84 5.10
C VAL A 163 8.55 7.76 5.75
N ARG A 164 8.65 7.95 7.06
CA ARG A 164 7.90 8.99 7.75
C ARG A 164 8.66 10.31 7.61
N ILE A 165 8.03 11.28 6.93
CA ILE A 165 8.68 12.53 6.48
C ILE A 165 9.26 13.31 7.65
N GLU A 166 8.49 13.52 8.72
CA GLU A 166 8.94 14.30 9.88
C GLU A 166 10.12 13.67 10.64
N LYS A 167 10.24 12.35 10.62
CA LYS A 167 11.24 11.63 11.42
C LYS A 167 12.44 11.19 10.61
N GLY A 168 12.39 11.28 9.27
CA GLY A 168 13.41 10.75 8.39
C GLY A 168 13.73 9.26 8.63
N LYS A 169 12.82 8.53 9.28
CA LYS A 169 12.98 7.10 9.57
C LYS A 169 12.42 6.30 8.42
N VAL A 170 13.27 5.43 7.88
CA VAL A 170 12.82 4.39 6.94
C VAL A 170 12.24 3.24 7.75
N CYS A 171 10.99 2.90 7.47
CA CYS A 171 10.33 1.74 8.04
C CYS A 171 10.14 0.69 6.95
N LEU A 172 10.67 -0.50 7.19
CA LEU A 172 10.36 -1.70 6.40
C LEU A 172 9.25 -2.44 7.13
N LEU A 173 8.06 -2.46 6.54
CA LEU A 173 6.96 -3.27 7.04
C LEU A 173 7.01 -4.60 6.29
N TYR A 174 7.68 -5.57 6.91
CA TYR A 174 7.63 -6.95 6.47
C TYR A 174 6.40 -7.64 7.04
N THR A 175 5.71 -8.34 6.18
CA THR A 175 4.65 -9.25 6.61
C THR A 175 5.20 -10.54 7.22
N SER A 176 6.49 -10.85 7.02
CA SER A 176 7.12 -12.08 7.50
C SER A 176 8.18 -11.92 8.58
N ASP A 177 8.71 -10.71 8.83
CA ASP A 177 9.81 -10.56 9.82
C ASP A 177 9.85 -9.14 10.39
N ALA A 178 9.01 -8.89 11.39
CA ALA A 178 9.01 -7.65 12.16
C ALA A 178 10.10 -7.62 13.25
N ALA A 179 11.16 -8.43 13.13
CA ALA A 179 12.12 -8.68 14.19
C ALA A 179 13.45 -7.90 14.07
N ASP A 180 13.63 -7.01 13.10
CA ASP A 180 14.88 -6.26 12.97
C ASP A 180 14.66 -4.74 13.05
N ASP A 181 14.40 -4.25 14.27
CA ASP A 181 14.39 -2.83 14.66
C ASP A 181 15.80 -2.21 14.65
N ARG A 182 16.65 -2.57 13.68
CA ARG A 182 18.00 -2.04 13.57
C ARG A 182 18.22 -1.32 12.25
N LEU A 183 17.71 -0.09 12.16
CA LEU A 183 18.29 0.96 11.32
C LEU A 183 18.18 2.31 12.03
#